data_8c6510d233165b5b383781446f0a3f51
#
_entry.id   8c6510d233165b5b383781446f0a3f51
#
_cell.length_a   1.000
_cell.length_b   1.000
_cell.length_c   1.000
_cell.angle_alpha   90.00
_cell.angle_beta   90.00
_cell.angle_gamma   90.00
#
_symmetry.space_group_name_H-M   'P 1'
#
loop_
_entity.id
_entity.type
_entity.pdbx_description
1 polymer ?
#
loop_
_entity_poly.entity_id
_entity_poly.type
_entity_poly.pdbx_seq_one_letter_code
_entity_poly.pdbx_strand_id
1 'polypeptide(L)'
;MELKKTARIDLLKERMLSQPRYVSMEQAMIITRAYQRHEEEPVILKRAYALHDALCELEIGIEPQELIVGNRTKGVRYGVVFPESGISWVDQELETLPTRPQDKFLVRPEDVQTFREVIKPYWKGKSLEDVLKKRYGKEISALSTVVKINQKDHAQGHICPNVREWLEKGPAGLKEEAQQHLLDCKEEQRPFYESILLVMDGVCRFLMRYHDELQKEAKQHPDWKQDMIETAEICKALAERPAETFHEAVQSMWILFVVLHMESNASSFSPGRLDEILYPYYRKDRELGRLDAQRALDIIECLWLKFNQIVYLRNKNSAKYFAGFPIGFNIAVGGQDVHGEDVCNELSFLFLLAQEHIGLPQPNLSVRLHRGTGDALLKKAVRVVAKGSGMPQFFNDEAIIAELEKLGISHQDAMDYAIVGCVELTTQGNNLGWSDAAMFNLNKVLELTLHHGRCLLTKQQLGPDLGGLDTYESYEELECAFDAMIDHFLQRMIPACEEVEKAHIDILPSPFLSSVIDDCMEQGMDVTRGGAHYNLSGIQMIQVANLADSLAAIKALVYEKKSVTGEALQHALEHNFAHDEMLRQRLLNKVDKYGNDVEWVDMLGAKWASAFQIGRAHV
;
A
#
# COMPACT_ATOMS: atom_id res chain seq x y z
N MET A 1 11.99 25.34 -24.69
CA MET A 1 11.17 24.41 -25.53
C MET A 1 10.04 23.94 -24.67
N GLU A 2 8.81 23.91 -25.17
CA GLU A 2 7.67 23.38 -24.42
C GLU A 2 7.77 21.85 -24.36
N LEU A 3 7.79 21.26 -23.18
CA LEU A 3 7.84 19.81 -22.98
C LEU A 3 6.53 19.17 -23.41
N LYS A 4 6.60 18.02 -24.10
CA LYS A 4 5.43 17.36 -24.68
C LYS A 4 5.48 15.85 -24.46
N LYS A 5 4.30 15.25 -24.33
CA LYS A 5 4.16 13.80 -24.39
C LYS A 5 4.55 13.31 -25.78
N THR A 6 5.40 12.29 -25.85
CA THR A 6 5.88 11.73 -27.11
C THR A 6 4.97 10.61 -27.63
N ALA A 7 5.05 10.32 -28.95
CA ALA A 7 4.31 9.21 -29.57
C ALA A 7 4.69 7.84 -28.95
N ARG A 8 5.89 7.69 -28.43
CA ARG A 8 6.35 6.52 -27.64
C ARG A 8 5.38 6.22 -26.50
N ILE A 9 5.07 7.24 -25.71
CA ILE A 9 4.24 7.11 -24.51
C ILE A 9 2.80 6.75 -24.86
N ASP A 10 2.25 7.36 -25.93
CA ASP A 10 0.90 7.01 -26.39
C ASP A 10 0.83 5.56 -26.86
N LEU A 11 1.84 5.09 -27.61
CA LEU A 11 1.91 3.71 -28.08
C LEU A 11 2.03 2.70 -26.93
N LEU A 12 2.91 2.96 -25.97
CA LEU A 12 3.08 2.10 -24.78
C LEU A 12 1.80 2.03 -23.95
N LYS A 13 1.14 3.19 -23.75
CA LYS A 13 -0.13 3.27 -23.02
C LYS A 13 -1.22 2.47 -23.73
N GLU A 14 -1.40 2.65 -25.02
CA GLU A 14 -2.39 1.92 -25.83
C GLU A 14 -2.16 0.41 -25.76
N ARG A 15 -0.93 -0.05 -25.98
CA ARG A 15 -0.54 -1.46 -25.89
C ARG A 15 -0.83 -2.03 -24.51
N MET A 16 -0.40 -1.35 -23.45
CA MET A 16 -0.64 -1.79 -22.08
C MET A 16 -2.13 -1.96 -21.79
N LEU A 17 -2.98 -1.01 -22.22
CA LEU A 17 -4.42 -1.05 -21.96
C LEU A 17 -5.17 -2.07 -22.81
N SER A 18 -4.70 -2.35 -24.03
CA SER A 18 -5.33 -3.31 -24.95
C SER A 18 -4.96 -4.77 -24.70
N GLN A 19 -3.85 -5.02 -24.00
CA GLN A 19 -3.43 -6.39 -23.69
C GLN A 19 -4.41 -7.08 -22.75
N PRO A 20 -4.76 -8.36 -23.01
CA PRO A 20 -5.60 -9.14 -22.11
C PRO A 20 -4.89 -9.42 -20.78
N ARG A 21 -5.65 -9.44 -19.70
CA ARG A 21 -5.16 -9.70 -18.34
C ARG A 21 -5.38 -11.18 -18.02
N TYR A 22 -4.30 -11.91 -17.76
CA TYR A 22 -4.35 -13.32 -17.36
C TYR A 22 -4.01 -13.50 -15.88
N VAL A 23 -4.49 -14.58 -15.29
CA VAL A 23 -3.88 -15.11 -14.06
C VAL A 23 -2.57 -15.80 -14.45
N SER A 24 -1.52 -15.61 -13.67
CA SER A 24 -0.25 -16.33 -13.80
C SER A 24 -0.06 -17.26 -12.63
N MET A 25 0.15 -18.55 -12.93
CA MET A 25 0.52 -19.58 -11.96
C MET A 25 2.03 -19.87 -11.93
N GLU A 26 2.79 -19.22 -12.80
CA GLU A 26 4.23 -19.50 -12.98
C GLU A 26 5.01 -19.28 -11.68
N GLN A 27 4.88 -18.09 -11.08
CA GLN A 27 5.55 -17.80 -9.81
C GLN A 27 5.08 -18.74 -8.69
N ALA A 28 3.78 -19.02 -8.58
CA ALA A 28 3.24 -19.93 -7.59
C ALA A 28 3.82 -21.35 -7.72
N MET A 29 4.07 -21.81 -8.94
CA MET A 29 4.73 -23.08 -9.22
C MET A 29 6.20 -23.09 -8.78
N ILE A 30 6.93 -22.01 -9.07
CA ILE A 30 8.34 -21.88 -8.69
C ILE A 30 8.45 -21.87 -7.16
N ILE A 31 7.64 -21.03 -6.48
CA ILE A 31 7.58 -20.99 -5.01
C ILE A 31 7.27 -22.37 -4.43
N THR A 32 6.27 -23.06 -4.96
CA THR A 32 5.90 -24.41 -4.47
C THR A 32 7.05 -25.40 -4.58
N ARG A 33 7.76 -25.42 -5.73
CA ARG A 33 8.93 -26.29 -5.93
C ARG A 33 10.10 -25.94 -5.01
N ALA A 34 10.35 -24.64 -4.79
CA ALA A 34 11.39 -24.19 -3.88
C ALA A 34 11.11 -24.65 -2.43
N TYR A 35 9.88 -24.46 -1.95
CA TYR A 35 9.47 -24.93 -0.62
C TYR A 35 9.54 -26.44 -0.45
N GLN A 36 9.23 -27.21 -1.49
CA GLN A 36 9.39 -28.67 -1.47
C GLN A 36 10.85 -29.12 -1.41
N ARG A 37 11.75 -28.43 -2.13
CA ARG A 37 13.19 -28.73 -2.13
C ARG A 37 13.88 -28.39 -0.81
N HIS A 38 13.39 -27.38 -0.12
CA HIS A 38 13.97 -26.83 1.12
C HIS A 38 13.06 -27.04 2.33
N GLU A 39 12.32 -28.16 2.40
CA GLU A 39 11.26 -28.39 3.41
C GLU A 39 11.78 -28.29 4.86
N GLU A 40 13.02 -28.71 5.11
CA GLU A 40 13.64 -28.73 6.43
C GLU A 40 14.28 -27.39 6.84
N GLU A 41 14.41 -26.44 5.91
CA GLU A 41 15.04 -25.15 6.18
C GLU A 41 14.12 -24.22 7.01
N PRO A 42 14.69 -23.25 7.76
CA PRO A 42 13.93 -22.16 8.37
C PRO A 42 13.05 -21.43 7.34
N VAL A 43 11.88 -20.94 7.75
CA VAL A 43 10.92 -20.31 6.82
C VAL A 43 11.54 -19.13 6.07
N ILE A 44 12.40 -18.34 6.71
CA ILE A 44 13.08 -17.21 6.08
C ILE A 44 13.97 -17.66 4.91
N LEU A 45 14.68 -18.77 5.04
CA LEU A 45 15.48 -19.35 3.96
C LEU A 45 14.61 -19.94 2.86
N LYS A 46 13.48 -20.61 3.20
CA LYS A 46 12.52 -21.08 2.19
C LYS A 46 12.02 -19.94 1.32
N ARG A 47 11.69 -18.81 1.93
CA ARG A 47 11.24 -17.62 1.21
C ARG A 47 12.34 -17.02 0.35
N ALA A 48 13.57 -16.96 0.87
CA ALA A 48 14.72 -16.49 0.11
C ALA A 48 15.02 -17.37 -1.11
N TYR A 49 15.00 -18.70 -0.97
CA TYR A 49 15.13 -19.63 -2.10
C TYR A 49 13.99 -19.47 -3.12
N ALA A 50 12.77 -19.32 -2.64
CA ALA A 50 11.61 -19.12 -3.50
C ALA A 50 11.70 -17.83 -4.33
N LEU A 51 12.12 -16.73 -3.72
CA LEU A 51 12.33 -15.47 -4.43
C LEU A 51 13.52 -15.55 -5.38
N HIS A 52 14.66 -16.10 -4.94
CA HIS A 52 15.83 -16.34 -5.77
C HIS A 52 15.47 -17.13 -7.04
N ASP A 53 14.78 -18.25 -6.88
CA ASP A 53 14.36 -19.10 -8.01
C ASP A 53 13.41 -18.35 -8.93
N ALA A 54 12.45 -17.57 -8.39
CA ALA A 54 11.55 -16.75 -9.19
C ALA A 54 12.32 -15.70 -10.02
N LEU A 55 13.30 -15.01 -9.43
CA LEU A 55 14.16 -14.05 -10.12
C LEU A 55 15.01 -14.70 -11.21
N CYS A 56 15.40 -15.96 -11.03
CA CYS A 56 16.21 -16.72 -12.00
C CYS A 56 15.40 -17.39 -13.10
N GLU A 57 14.16 -17.83 -12.83
CA GLU A 57 13.41 -18.72 -13.72
C GLU A 57 12.22 -18.07 -14.43
N LEU A 58 11.51 -17.09 -13.81
CA LEU A 58 10.33 -16.45 -14.40
C LEU A 58 10.58 -15.96 -15.82
N GLU A 59 9.65 -16.20 -16.73
CA GLU A 59 9.72 -15.61 -18.07
C GLU A 59 9.67 -14.09 -17.99
N ILE A 60 10.63 -13.42 -18.60
CA ILE A 60 10.70 -11.96 -18.69
C ILE A 60 10.08 -11.46 -19.99
N GLY A 61 9.45 -10.28 -19.95
CA GLY A 61 8.87 -9.60 -21.10
C GLY A 61 9.46 -8.21 -21.27
N ILE A 62 9.62 -7.78 -22.51
CA ILE A 62 10.13 -6.46 -22.89
C ILE A 62 9.22 -5.88 -23.97
N GLU A 63 8.81 -4.63 -23.82
CA GLU A 63 8.19 -3.85 -24.88
C GLU A 63 9.28 -3.00 -25.55
N PRO A 64 9.44 -3.08 -26.90
CA PRO A 64 10.58 -2.46 -27.58
C PRO A 64 10.76 -0.96 -27.37
N GLN A 65 9.69 -0.24 -27.04
CA GLN A 65 9.71 1.20 -26.81
C GLN A 65 9.98 1.60 -25.36
N GLU A 66 10.05 0.64 -24.43
CA GLU A 66 10.28 0.93 -23.01
C GLU A 66 11.68 1.51 -22.78
N LEU A 67 11.76 2.51 -21.91
CA LEU A 67 13.02 3.04 -21.36
C LEU A 67 13.32 2.45 -19.98
N ILE A 68 12.31 1.85 -19.34
CA ILE A 68 12.39 1.18 -18.04
C ILE A 68 11.91 -0.24 -18.23
N VAL A 69 12.73 -1.22 -17.87
CA VAL A 69 12.38 -2.64 -17.93
C VAL A 69 12.15 -3.23 -16.54
N GLY A 70 11.51 -4.36 -16.50
CA GLY A 70 11.19 -5.07 -15.26
C GLY A 70 9.69 -5.24 -15.06
N ASN A 71 9.29 -6.49 -14.85
CA ASN A 71 7.95 -6.86 -14.42
C ASN A 71 8.03 -8.23 -13.70
N ARG A 72 6.99 -8.56 -12.93
CA ARG A 72 6.87 -9.85 -12.23
C ARG A 72 6.21 -10.95 -13.08
N THR A 73 5.88 -10.65 -14.33
CA THR A 73 5.30 -11.58 -15.30
C THR A 73 5.71 -11.17 -16.70
N LYS A 74 5.73 -12.12 -17.64
CA LYS A 74 6.02 -11.84 -19.06
C LYS A 74 5.02 -10.85 -19.67
N GLY A 75 3.75 -11.03 -19.42
CA GLY A 75 2.71 -10.11 -19.87
C GLY A 75 2.41 -9.02 -18.83
N VAL A 76 2.06 -7.83 -19.30
CA VAL A 76 1.69 -6.72 -18.42
C VAL A 76 0.32 -6.93 -17.77
N ARG A 77 0.17 -6.48 -16.53
CA ARG A 77 -1.10 -6.52 -15.77
C ARG A 77 -1.63 -7.93 -15.51
N TYR A 78 -0.77 -8.96 -15.46
CA TYR A 78 -1.18 -10.29 -15.06
C TYR A 78 -1.36 -10.36 -13.54
N GLY A 79 -2.38 -11.11 -13.11
CA GLY A 79 -2.63 -11.38 -11.70
C GLY A 79 -1.78 -12.55 -11.22
N VAL A 80 -0.92 -12.33 -10.23
CA VAL A 80 -0.02 -13.35 -9.66
C VAL A 80 -0.65 -13.97 -8.43
N VAL A 81 -0.56 -15.30 -8.31
CA VAL A 81 -1.00 -16.07 -7.14
C VAL A 81 0.18 -16.25 -6.20
N PHE A 82 -0.03 -15.95 -4.91
CA PHE A 82 0.91 -16.12 -3.81
C PHE A 82 0.35 -17.19 -2.86
N PRO A 83 0.72 -18.45 -3.05
CA PRO A 83 0.06 -19.57 -2.36
C PRO A 83 0.37 -19.60 -0.87
N GLU A 84 1.51 -19.05 -0.43
CA GLU A 84 1.89 -18.93 0.97
C GLU A 84 1.00 -17.98 1.76
N SER A 85 0.39 -17.01 1.08
CA SER A 85 -0.53 -16.05 1.71
C SER A 85 -1.95 -16.60 1.82
N GLY A 86 -2.51 -17.16 0.74
CA GLY A 86 -3.86 -17.72 0.76
C GLY A 86 -4.28 -18.32 -0.56
N ILE A 87 -4.87 -19.51 -0.50
CA ILE A 87 -5.34 -20.26 -1.66
C ILE A 87 -6.84 -20.55 -1.65
N SER A 88 -7.53 -20.35 -0.53
CA SER A 88 -8.93 -20.77 -0.38
C SER A 88 -9.86 -20.01 -1.31
N TRP A 89 -9.68 -18.69 -1.42
CA TRP A 89 -10.49 -17.87 -2.31
C TRP A 89 -10.16 -18.11 -3.80
N VAL A 90 -8.89 -18.38 -4.11
CA VAL A 90 -8.44 -18.70 -5.48
C VAL A 90 -9.15 -19.97 -5.95
N ASP A 91 -9.19 -21.02 -5.12
CA ASP A 91 -9.88 -22.27 -5.41
C ASP A 91 -11.37 -22.08 -5.71
N GLN A 92 -12.02 -21.15 -4.99
CA GLN A 92 -13.45 -20.88 -5.15
C GLN A 92 -13.78 -20.02 -6.38
N GLU A 93 -12.89 -19.11 -6.75
CA GLU A 93 -13.19 -18.08 -7.73
C GLU A 93 -12.44 -18.23 -9.07
N LEU A 94 -11.44 -19.12 -9.17
CA LEU A 94 -10.55 -19.21 -10.32
C LEU A 94 -11.30 -19.32 -11.66
N GLU A 95 -12.32 -20.17 -11.74
CA GLU A 95 -13.11 -20.36 -12.97
C GLU A 95 -14.09 -19.22 -13.23
N THR A 96 -14.41 -18.40 -12.23
CA THR A 96 -15.34 -17.26 -12.35
C THR A 96 -14.66 -15.92 -12.59
N LEU A 97 -13.33 -15.85 -12.43
CA LEU A 97 -12.54 -14.64 -12.67
C LEU A 97 -12.78 -14.00 -14.04
N PRO A 98 -12.94 -14.75 -15.16
CA PRO A 98 -13.21 -14.18 -16.47
C PRO A 98 -14.59 -13.52 -16.60
N THR A 99 -15.57 -13.98 -15.84
CA THR A 99 -16.99 -13.59 -15.99
C THR A 99 -17.50 -12.68 -14.87
N ARG A 100 -16.72 -12.49 -13.80
CA ARG A 100 -17.11 -11.63 -12.68
C ARG A 100 -17.36 -10.19 -13.13
N PRO A 101 -18.20 -9.40 -12.41
CA PRO A 101 -18.58 -8.05 -12.86
C PRO A 101 -17.42 -7.09 -13.02
N GLN A 102 -16.45 -7.18 -12.11
CA GLN A 102 -15.35 -6.22 -11.99
C GLN A 102 -14.00 -6.95 -11.93
N ASP A 103 -12.93 -6.25 -12.33
CA ASP A 103 -11.55 -6.68 -12.21
C ASP A 103 -11.30 -8.10 -12.79
N LYS A 104 -11.74 -8.30 -14.03
CA LYS A 104 -11.68 -9.60 -14.72
C LYS A 104 -10.28 -10.01 -15.07
N PHE A 105 -10.00 -11.31 -14.96
CA PHE A 105 -8.77 -11.95 -15.46
C PHE A 105 -9.15 -13.20 -16.26
N LEU A 106 -8.52 -13.40 -17.39
CA LEU A 106 -8.60 -14.65 -18.14
C LEU A 106 -7.81 -15.73 -17.41
N VAL A 107 -8.31 -16.95 -17.49
CA VAL A 107 -7.69 -18.11 -16.85
C VAL A 107 -7.53 -19.19 -17.91
N ARG A 108 -6.34 -19.74 -18.07
CA ARG A 108 -6.05 -20.81 -19.00
C ARG A 108 -6.40 -22.17 -18.37
N PRO A 109 -6.88 -23.16 -19.16
CA PRO A 109 -7.17 -24.49 -18.62
C PRO A 109 -5.98 -25.14 -17.90
N GLU A 110 -4.77 -24.94 -18.45
CA GLU A 110 -3.52 -25.44 -17.83
C GLU A 110 -3.22 -24.79 -16.48
N ASP A 111 -3.59 -23.53 -16.28
CA ASP A 111 -3.43 -22.84 -14.99
C ASP A 111 -4.38 -23.42 -13.92
N VAL A 112 -5.62 -23.75 -14.31
CA VAL A 112 -6.58 -24.43 -13.42
C VAL A 112 -6.07 -25.80 -13.01
N GLN A 113 -5.55 -26.58 -13.96
CA GLN A 113 -4.98 -27.90 -13.70
C GLN A 113 -3.78 -27.79 -12.75
N THR A 114 -2.81 -26.93 -13.08
CA THR A 114 -1.63 -26.68 -12.26
C THR A 114 -2.00 -26.30 -10.82
N PHE A 115 -2.96 -25.39 -10.67
CA PHE A 115 -3.41 -24.99 -9.34
C PHE A 115 -4.00 -26.16 -8.55
N ARG A 116 -4.89 -26.96 -9.15
CA ARG A 116 -5.61 -28.04 -8.47
C ARG A 116 -4.74 -29.25 -8.17
N GLU A 117 -3.82 -29.60 -9.07
CA GLU A 117 -3.02 -30.84 -8.96
C GLU A 117 -1.70 -30.64 -8.20
N VAL A 118 -1.14 -29.43 -8.22
CA VAL A 118 0.19 -29.18 -7.65
C VAL A 118 0.15 -28.16 -6.51
N ILE A 119 -0.34 -26.95 -6.78
CA ILE A 119 -0.25 -25.83 -5.83
C ILE A 119 -1.14 -26.08 -4.61
N LYS A 120 -2.43 -26.28 -4.84
CA LYS A 120 -3.41 -26.46 -3.76
C LYS A 120 -3.11 -27.64 -2.82
N PRO A 121 -2.73 -28.84 -3.30
CA PRO A 121 -2.43 -29.96 -2.41
C PRO A 121 -1.27 -29.70 -1.46
N TYR A 122 -0.24 -28.99 -1.91
CA TYR A 122 0.92 -28.66 -1.08
C TYR A 122 0.60 -27.60 -0.02
N TRP A 123 -0.11 -26.54 -0.41
CA TRP A 123 -0.35 -25.38 0.44
C TRP A 123 -1.56 -25.48 1.37
N LYS A 124 -2.44 -26.46 1.16
CA LYS A 124 -3.62 -26.66 1.99
C LYS A 124 -3.23 -26.85 3.47
N GLY A 125 -3.70 -25.94 4.32
CA GLY A 125 -3.41 -25.92 5.75
C GLY A 125 -2.08 -25.28 6.14
N LYS A 126 -1.28 -24.80 5.17
CA LYS A 126 0.05 -24.19 5.39
C LYS A 126 0.09 -22.68 5.12
N SER A 127 -0.91 -22.13 4.42
CA SER A 127 -0.96 -20.69 4.10
C SER A 127 -1.24 -19.84 5.33
N LEU A 128 -0.87 -18.53 5.26
CA LEU A 128 -1.21 -17.54 6.28
C LEU A 128 -2.71 -17.55 6.60
N GLU A 129 -3.57 -17.55 5.55
CA GLU A 129 -5.03 -17.61 5.69
C GLU A 129 -5.47 -18.84 6.51
N ASP A 130 -4.92 -20.02 6.20
CA ASP A 130 -5.26 -21.26 6.91
C ASP A 130 -4.81 -21.26 8.37
N VAL A 131 -3.60 -20.75 8.63
CA VAL A 131 -3.03 -20.64 9.97
C VAL A 131 -3.87 -19.70 10.83
N LEU A 132 -4.18 -18.51 10.34
CA LEU A 132 -5.01 -17.53 11.05
C LEU A 132 -6.44 -18.04 11.27
N LYS A 133 -7.03 -18.68 10.27
CA LYS A 133 -8.37 -19.28 10.40
C LYS A 133 -8.42 -20.34 11.51
N LYS A 134 -7.34 -21.11 11.66
CA LYS A 134 -7.23 -22.10 12.73
C LYS A 134 -7.00 -21.48 14.10
N ARG A 135 -6.12 -20.43 14.19
CA ARG A 135 -5.72 -19.81 15.45
C ARG A 135 -6.80 -18.88 16.00
N TYR A 136 -7.35 -17.99 15.16
CA TYR A 136 -8.20 -16.86 15.58
C TYR A 136 -9.37 -16.54 14.63
N GLY A 137 -9.74 -17.47 13.74
CA GLY A 137 -10.72 -17.20 12.69
C GLY A 137 -12.14 -16.91 13.17
N LYS A 138 -12.55 -17.45 14.32
CA LYS A 138 -13.88 -17.19 14.91
C LYS A 138 -13.98 -15.77 15.45
N GLU A 139 -12.97 -15.31 16.15
CA GLU A 139 -12.86 -13.99 16.74
C GLU A 139 -12.81 -12.90 15.66
N ILE A 140 -11.95 -13.08 14.66
CA ILE A 140 -11.86 -12.18 13.50
C ILE A 140 -13.21 -12.11 12.76
N SER A 141 -13.88 -13.25 12.57
CA SER A 141 -15.18 -13.29 11.91
C SER A 141 -16.26 -12.56 12.73
N ALA A 142 -16.25 -12.70 14.04
CA ALA A 142 -17.20 -12.03 14.93
C ALA A 142 -17.04 -10.49 14.92
N LEU A 143 -15.83 -9.99 14.70
CA LEU A 143 -15.52 -8.56 14.58
C LEU A 143 -15.90 -7.97 13.21
N SER A 144 -15.97 -8.77 12.17
CA SER A 144 -15.92 -8.35 10.75
C SER A 144 -16.99 -7.35 10.30
N THR A 145 -18.09 -7.22 11.05
CA THR A 145 -19.16 -6.24 10.78
C THR A 145 -18.80 -4.83 11.27
N VAL A 146 -17.97 -4.72 12.30
CA VAL A 146 -17.55 -3.45 12.93
C VAL A 146 -16.09 -3.12 12.58
N VAL A 147 -15.22 -4.12 12.67
CA VAL A 147 -13.79 -3.98 12.45
C VAL A 147 -13.35 -4.93 11.33
N LYS A 148 -12.76 -4.38 10.29
CA LYS A 148 -12.10 -5.17 9.27
C LYS A 148 -10.64 -5.35 9.66
N ILE A 149 -10.24 -6.55 10.05
CA ILE A 149 -8.84 -6.93 10.22
C ILE A 149 -8.25 -7.20 8.83
N ASN A 150 -7.14 -6.56 8.52
CA ASN A 150 -6.44 -6.70 7.23
C ASN A 150 -5.29 -7.71 7.32
N GLN A 151 -4.54 -7.88 6.22
CA GLN A 151 -3.37 -8.74 6.07
C GLN A 151 -3.53 -10.18 6.59
N LYS A 152 -4.74 -10.72 6.56
CA LYS A 152 -5.03 -12.09 6.99
C LYS A 152 -4.93 -13.14 5.87
N ASP A 153 -4.85 -12.70 4.63
CA ASP A 153 -4.77 -13.50 3.39
C ASP A 153 -3.79 -12.89 2.37
N HIS A 154 -2.99 -11.94 2.80
CA HIS A 154 -1.95 -11.28 2.02
C HIS A 154 -0.87 -10.71 2.95
N ALA A 155 0.32 -10.47 2.39
CA ALA A 155 1.43 -9.91 3.12
C ALA A 155 1.18 -8.45 3.50
N GLN A 156 1.92 -8.00 4.49
CA GLN A 156 1.92 -6.62 4.92
C GLN A 156 2.45 -5.70 3.83
N GLY A 157 1.76 -4.60 3.62
CA GLY A 157 2.10 -3.52 2.71
C GLY A 157 2.00 -2.16 3.38
N HIS A 158 1.78 -1.10 2.59
CA HIS A 158 1.79 0.29 3.07
C HIS A 158 3.14 0.65 3.71
N ILE A 159 4.23 0.31 3.02
CA ILE A 159 5.61 0.49 3.49
C ILE A 159 6.36 1.37 2.48
N CYS A 160 7.19 2.26 3.01
CA CYS A 160 8.15 3.05 2.26
C CYS A 160 9.55 2.49 2.52
N PRO A 161 10.14 1.71 1.60
CA PRO A 161 11.49 1.20 1.76
C PRO A 161 12.53 2.32 1.68
N ASN A 162 13.76 2.09 2.16
CA ASN A 162 14.86 3.03 2.03
C ASN A 162 15.40 3.05 0.59
N VAL A 163 14.72 3.83 -0.27
CA VAL A 163 15.12 3.99 -1.67
C VAL A 163 16.47 4.69 -1.79
N ARG A 164 16.85 5.59 -0.86
CA ARG A 164 18.17 6.25 -0.87
C ARG A 164 19.28 5.23 -0.72
N GLU A 165 19.21 4.42 0.32
CA GLU A 165 20.18 3.37 0.59
C GLU A 165 20.28 2.35 -0.56
N TRP A 166 19.12 1.93 -1.10
CA TRP A 166 19.09 1.07 -2.27
C TRP A 166 19.81 1.66 -3.47
N LEU A 167 19.66 2.96 -3.75
CA LEU A 167 20.34 3.63 -4.86
C LEU A 167 21.85 3.82 -4.60
N GLU A 168 22.25 4.01 -3.34
CA GLU A 168 23.63 4.22 -2.92
C GLU A 168 24.45 2.93 -2.85
N LYS A 169 23.84 1.81 -2.45
CA LYS A 169 24.52 0.52 -2.29
C LYS A 169 24.26 -0.42 -3.48
N GLY A 170 23.05 -0.43 -4.01
CA GLY A 170 22.60 -1.41 -4.99
C GLY A 170 22.59 -2.84 -4.44
N PRO A 171 22.12 -3.83 -5.24
CA PRO A 171 22.07 -5.21 -4.78
C PRO A 171 23.44 -5.81 -4.48
N ALA A 172 24.49 -5.41 -5.20
CA ALA A 172 25.84 -5.88 -4.96
C ALA A 172 26.41 -5.37 -3.63
N GLY A 173 26.19 -4.08 -3.31
CA GLY A 173 26.64 -3.49 -2.05
C GLY A 173 25.91 -4.06 -0.83
N LEU A 174 24.58 -4.24 -0.90
CA LEU A 174 23.80 -4.90 0.17
C LEU A 174 24.20 -6.36 0.36
N LYS A 175 24.56 -7.06 -0.72
CA LYS A 175 25.10 -8.42 -0.66
C LYS A 175 26.45 -8.45 0.08
N GLU A 176 27.36 -7.51 -0.22
CA GLU A 176 28.65 -7.39 0.44
C GLU A 176 28.49 -7.09 1.94
N GLU A 177 27.60 -6.17 2.30
CA GLU A 177 27.29 -5.83 3.68
C GLU A 177 26.75 -7.03 4.47
N ALA A 178 25.78 -7.76 3.92
CA ALA A 178 25.27 -8.99 4.54
C ALA A 178 26.38 -10.03 4.72
N GLN A 179 27.32 -10.13 3.78
CA GLN A 179 28.46 -11.04 3.89
C GLN A 179 29.43 -10.62 4.99
N GLN A 180 29.63 -9.32 5.21
CA GLN A 180 30.46 -8.81 6.31
C GLN A 180 29.81 -9.13 7.67
N HIS A 181 28.53 -8.85 7.84
CA HIS A 181 27.79 -9.19 9.05
C HIS A 181 27.80 -10.69 9.35
N LEU A 182 27.72 -11.54 8.32
CA LEU A 182 27.74 -12.99 8.48
C LEU A 182 29.03 -13.52 9.12
N LEU A 183 30.17 -12.81 9.01
CA LEU A 183 31.44 -13.23 9.59
C LEU A 183 31.43 -13.23 11.11
N ASP A 184 30.73 -12.27 11.73
CA ASP A 184 30.75 -12.02 13.17
C ASP A 184 29.38 -12.17 13.84
N CYS A 185 28.34 -12.61 13.09
CA CYS A 185 26.99 -12.74 13.60
C CYS A 185 26.83 -13.90 14.59
N LYS A 186 25.83 -13.81 15.44
CA LYS A 186 25.39 -14.93 16.27
C LYS A 186 24.73 -16.01 15.41
N GLU A 187 24.74 -17.26 15.90
CA GLU A 187 24.14 -18.40 15.20
C GLU A 187 22.65 -18.19 14.87
N GLU A 188 21.90 -17.54 15.74
CA GLU A 188 20.49 -17.20 15.56
C GLU A 188 20.22 -16.17 14.45
N GLN A 189 21.22 -15.33 14.13
CA GLN A 189 21.14 -14.30 13.07
C GLN A 189 21.58 -14.85 11.70
N ARG A 190 22.31 -15.94 11.69
CA ARG A 190 22.87 -16.54 10.46
C ARG A 190 21.85 -16.75 9.35
N PRO A 191 20.66 -17.38 9.60
CA PRO A 191 19.68 -17.58 8.55
C PRO A 191 19.15 -16.27 7.93
N PHE A 192 19.14 -15.16 8.69
CA PHE A 192 18.77 -13.85 8.19
C PHE A 192 19.78 -13.36 7.14
N TYR A 193 21.08 -13.32 7.47
CA TYR A 193 22.09 -12.86 6.52
C TYR A 193 22.24 -13.78 5.32
N GLU A 194 22.18 -15.11 5.52
CA GLU A 194 22.18 -16.07 4.41
C GLU A 194 20.99 -15.84 3.46
N SER A 195 19.81 -15.51 4.00
CA SER A 195 18.63 -15.20 3.20
C SER A 195 18.83 -13.94 2.34
N ILE A 196 19.48 -12.90 2.88
CA ILE A 196 19.78 -11.68 2.13
C ILE A 196 20.79 -11.94 1.02
N LEU A 197 21.84 -12.72 1.30
CA LEU A 197 22.80 -13.13 0.25
C LEU A 197 22.11 -13.81 -0.93
N LEU A 198 21.18 -14.71 -0.65
CA LEU A 198 20.40 -15.41 -1.68
C LEU A 198 19.56 -14.44 -2.51
N VAL A 199 18.78 -13.58 -1.86
CA VAL A 199 17.87 -12.69 -2.60
C VAL A 199 18.64 -11.65 -3.41
N MET A 200 19.76 -11.12 -2.91
CA MET A 200 20.60 -10.17 -3.66
C MET A 200 21.31 -10.84 -4.85
N ASP A 201 21.76 -12.08 -4.72
CA ASP A 201 22.25 -12.87 -5.86
C ASP A 201 21.16 -13.02 -6.93
N GLY A 202 19.95 -13.34 -6.52
CA GLY A 202 18.80 -13.41 -7.40
C GLY A 202 18.53 -12.11 -8.16
N VAL A 203 18.61 -10.96 -7.49
CA VAL A 203 18.42 -9.63 -8.12
C VAL A 203 19.49 -9.34 -9.14
N CYS A 204 20.77 -9.59 -8.83
CA CYS A 204 21.86 -9.41 -9.78
C CYS A 204 21.65 -10.28 -11.03
N ARG A 205 21.23 -11.55 -10.86
CA ARG A 205 20.91 -12.45 -11.99
C ARG A 205 19.70 -11.96 -12.79
N PHE A 206 18.67 -11.45 -12.13
CA PHE A 206 17.48 -10.90 -12.79
C PHE A 206 17.84 -9.71 -13.69
N LEU A 207 18.68 -8.80 -13.21
CA LEU A 207 19.21 -7.69 -14.00
C LEU A 207 20.02 -8.18 -15.22
N MET A 208 20.90 -9.17 -15.04
CA MET A 208 21.67 -9.76 -16.13
C MET A 208 20.78 -10.46 -17.18
N ARG A 209 19.69 -11.10 -16.75
CA ARG A 209 18.72 -11.69 -17.68
C ARG A 209 18.04 -10.63 -18.55
N TYR A 210 17.70 -9.46 -17.96
CA TYR A 210 17.20 -8.33 -18.75
C TYR A 210 18.25 -7.78 -19.71
N HIS A 211 19.52 -7.67 -19.28
CA HIS A 211 20.62 -7.30 -20.17
C HIS A 211 20.67 -8.23 -21.40
N ASP A 212 20.72 -9.55 -21.19
CA ASP A 212 20.85 -10.53 -22.27
C ASP A 212 19.65 -10.50 -23.22
N GLU A 213 18.44 -10.43 -22.69
CA GLU A 213 17.22 -10.39 -23.52
C GLU A 213 17.10 -9.08 -24.30
N LEU A 214 17.44 -7.92 -23.71
CA LEU A 214 17.50 -6.65 -24.43
C LEU A 214 18.51 -6.66 -25.58
N GLN A 215 19.70 -7.22 -25.37
CA GLN A 215 20.72 -7.38 -26.40
C GLN A 215 20.24 -8.26 -27.57
N LYS A 216 19.41 -9.26 -27.27
CA LYS A 216 18.80 -10.14 -28.26
C LYS A 216 17.70 -9.42 -29.04
N GLU A 217 16.74 -8.79 -28.31
CA GLU A 217 15.61 -8.08 -28.90
C GLU A 217 16.04 -6.84 -29.72
N ALA A 218 17.10 -6.15 -29.33
CA ALA A 218 17.67 -5.02 -30.08
C ALA A 218 18.05 -5.37 -31.54
N LYS A 219 18.34 -6.66 -31.82
CA LYS A 219 18.62 -7.13 -33.19
C LYS A 219 17.37 -7.24 -34.05
N GLN A 220 16.22 -7.40 -33.43
CA GLN A 220 14.91 -7.58 -34.07
C GLN A 220 14.15 -6.26 -34.24
N HIS A 221 14.55 -5.21 -33.50
CA HIS A 221 13.88 -3.90 -33.44
C HIS A 221 14.83 -2.75 -33.79
N PRO A 222 15.20 -2.57 -35.08
CA PRO A 222 16.19 -1.56 -35.53
C PRO A 222 15.85 -0.14 -35.09
N ASP A 223 14.56 0.22 -35.09
CA ASP A 223 14.07 1.58 -34.74
C ASP A 223 14.28 1.94 -33.28
N TRP A 224 14.36 0.94 -32.41
CA TRP A 224 14.50 1.10 -30.95
C TRP A 224 15.81 0.55 -30.40
N LYS A 225 16.68 0.10 -31.32
CA LYS A 225 17.93 -0.59 -31.00
C LYS A 225 18.79 0.17 -30.00
N GLN A 226 18.94 1.48 -30.19
CA GLN A 226 19.83 2.30 -29.36
C GLN A 226 19.32 2.37 -27.92
N ASP A 227 18.03 2.63 -27.72
CA ASP A 227 17.42 2.67 -26.39
C ASP A 227 17.50 1.31 -25.67
N MET A 228 17.28 0.21 -26.42
CA MET A 228 17.38 -1.14 -25.87
C MET A 228 18.80 -1.49 -25.45
N ILE A 229 19.83 -1.12 -26.25
CA ILE A 229 21.23 -1.32 -25.88
C ILE A 229 21.59 -0.47 -24.65
N GLU A 230 21.18 0.80 -24.61
CA GLU A 230 21.40 1.68 -23.46
C GLU A 230 20.79 1.07 -22.19
N THR A 231 19.54 0.61 -22.26
CA THR A 231 18.86 -0.02 -21.13
C THR A 231 19.51 -1.35 -20.73
N ALA A 232 20.04 -2.12 -21.69
CA ALA A 232 20.80 -3.34 -21.39
C ALA A 232 22.06 -3.03 -20.59
N GLU A 233 22.85 -2.05 -21.02
CA GLU A 233 24.07 -1.65 -20.29
C GLU A 233 23.74 -1.08 -18.89
N ILE A 234 22.61 -0.37 -18.73
CA ILE A 234 22.10 0.05 -17.42
C ILE A 234 21.82 -1.17 -16.53
N CYS A 235 21.09 -2.17 -17.02
CA CYS A 235 20.82 -3.38 -16.25
C CYS A 235 22.10 -4.10 -15.81
N LYS A 236 23.07 -4.22 -16.70
CA LYS A 236 24.39 -4.81 -16.39
C LYS A 236 25.11 -4.00 -15.32
N ALA A 237 25.18 -2.68 -15.47
CA ALA A 237 25.83 -1.79 -14.51
C ALA A 237 25.21 -1.91 -13.12
N LEU A 238 23.87 -1.92 -13.02
CA LEU A 238 23.13 -2.04 -11.77
C LEU A 238 23.27 -3.42 -11.10
N ALA A 239 23.62 -4.46 -11.84
CA ALA A 239 23.96 -5.76 -11.27
C ALA A 239 25.33 -5.77 -10.57
N GLU A 240 26.23 -4.84 -10.92
CA GLU A 240 27.64 -4.80 -10.48
C GLU A 240 27.94 -3.64 -9.53
N ARG A 241 27.24 -2.53 -9.63
CA ARG A 241 27.48 -1.30 -8.88
C ARG A 241 26.19 -0.49 -8.62
N PRO A 242 26.21 0.48 -7.68
CA PRO A 242 25.10 1.40 -7.50
C PRO A 242 24.85 2.31 -8.70
N ALA A 243 23.70 3.00 -8.69
CA ALA A 243 23.32 3.93 -9.74
C ALA A 243 24.19 5.20 -9.74
N GLU A 244 24.58 5.68 -10.93
CA GLU A 244 25.40 6.89 -11.09
C GLU A 244 24.71 7.98 -11.92
N THR A 245 23.73 7.60 -12.76
CA THR A 245 22.97 8.50 -13.65
C THR A 245 21.50 8.52 -13.30
N PHE A 246 20.78 9.52 -13.79
CA PHE A 246 19.34 9.62 -13.57
C PHE A 246 18.57 8.40 -14.12
N HIS A 247 18.91 7.95 -15.32
CA HIS A 247 18.25 6.79 -15.91
C HIS A 247 18.55 5.51 -15.13
N GLU A 248 19.79 5.30 -14.69
CA GLU A 248 20.16 4.19 -13.81
C GLU A 248 19.38 4.26 -12.48
N ALA A 249 19.27 5.43 -11.85
CA ALA A 249 18.56 5.58 -10.58
C ALA A 249 17.06 5.26 -10.71
N VAL A 250 16.40 5.72 -11.79
CA VAL A 250 15.00 5.39 -12.05
C VAL A 250 14.82 3.90 -12.34
N GLN A 251 15.69 3.29 -13.14
CA GLN A 251 15.66 1.86 -13.44
C GLN A 251 15.91 1.02 -12.18
N SER A 252 16.90 1.39 -11.36
CA SER A 252 17.22 0.70 -10.10
C SER A 252 16.06 0.75 -9.12
N MET A 253 15.50 1.94 -8.91
CA MET A 253 14.32 2.12 -8.07
C MET A 253 13.15 1.25 -8.56
N TRP A 254 12.88 1.20 -9.88
CA TRP A 254 11.82 0.35 -10.41
C TRP A 254 12.07 -1.14 -10.14
N ILE A 255 13.31 -1.63 -10.28
CA ILE A 255 13.66 -3.03 -9.95
C ILE A 255 13.40 -3.34 -8.48
N LEU A 256 13.74 -2.43 -7.55
CA LEU A 256 13.40 -2.57 -6.13
C LEU A 256 11.90 -2.90 -5.96
N PHE A 257 11.02 -2.11 -6.60
CA PHE A 257 9.57 -2.30 -6.47
C PHE A 257 9.07 -3.57 -7.16
N VAL A 258 9.65 -3.96 -8.28
CA VAL A 258 9.34 -5.25 -8.93
C VAL A 258 9.65 -6.41 -8.00
N VAL A 259 10.84 -6.40 -7.38
CA VAL A 259 11.27 -7.50 -6.50
C VAL A 259 10.45 -7.54 -5.21
N LEU A 260 10.13 -6.40 -4.60
CA LEU A 260 9.19 -6.33 -3.46
C LEU A 260 7.84 -7.00 -3.79
N HIS A 261 7.33 -6.78 -5.01
CA HIS A 261 6.08 -7.38 -5.46
C HIS A 261 6.24 -8.81 -6.01
N MET A 262 7.46 -9.33 -6.10
CA MET A 262 7.75 -10.75 -6.30
C MET A 262 7.93 -11.48 -4.97
N GLU A 263 8.50 -10.81 -3.95
CA GLU A 263 8.64 -11.39 -2.61
C GLU A 263 7.28 -11.64 -1.96
N SER A 264 6.30 -10.77 -2.20
CA SER A 264 5.00 -10.88 -1.55
C SER A 264 3.85 -10.28 -2.37
N ASN A 265 2.62 -10.65 -2.02
CA ASN A 265 1.40 -10.03 -2.54
C ASN A 265 0.97 -8.78 -1.73
N ALA A 266 1.89 -8.13 -1.07
CA ALA A 266 1.63 -6.88 -0.39
C ALA A 266 1.16 -5.79 -1.36
N SER A 267 0.34 -4.87 -0.87
CA SER A 267 -0.08 -3.70 -1.62
C SER A 267 0.59 -2.44 -1.08
N SER A 268 0.65 -1.41 -1.93
CA SER A 268 1.00 -0.05 -1.48
C SER A 268 2.43 0.12 -0.94
N PHE A 269 3.40 -0.64 -1.45
CA PHE A 269 4.78 -0.19 -1.36
C PHE A 269 4.93 1.13 -2.12
N SER A 270 5.58 2.11 -1.51
CA SER A 270 5.61 3.47 -2.04
C SER A 270 7.03 4.04 -2.06
N PRO A 271 7.44 4.69 -3.17
CA PRO A 271 8.78 5.25 -3.29
C PRO A 271 9.07 6.45 -2.37
N GLY A 272 8.04 7.03 -1.76
CA GLY A 272 8.19 8.18 -0.89
C GLY A 272 8.48 9.48 -1.66
N ARG A 273 9.42 10.28 -1.16
CA ARG A 273 9.79 11.62 -1.66
C ARG A 273 10.70 11.52 -2.89
N LEU A 274 10.16 10.96 -3.96
CA LEU A 274 10.96 10.57 -5.12
C LEU A 274 11.57 11.76 -5.89
N ASP A 275 10.95 12.93 -5.86
CA ASP A 275 11.50 14.16 -6.45
C ASP A 275 12.76 14.63 -5.75
N GLU A 276 12.87 14.46 -4.44
CA GLU A 276 14.07 14.76 -3.66
C GLU A 276 15.14 13.67 -3.85
N ILE A 277 14.74 12.40 -3.74
CA ILE A 277 15.65 11.25 -3.83
C ILE A 277 16.37 11.19 -5.19
N LEU A 278 15.66 11.46 -6.28
CA LEU A 278 16.23 11.40 -7.63
C LEU A 278 16.89 12.71 -8.08
N TYR A 279 16.66 13.83 -7.39
CA TYR A 279 17.16 15.13 -7.83
C TYR A 279 18.68 15.23 -7.93
N PRO A 280 19.50 14.65 -7.04
CA PRO A 280 20.96 14.67 -7.17
C PRO A 280 21.45 14.06 -8.48
N TYR A 281 20.86 12.92 -8.89
CA TYR A 281 21.18 12.25 -10.15
C TYR A 281 20.73 13.08 -11.37
N TYR A 282 19.51 13.60 -11.34
CA TYR A 282 18.97 14.47 -12.38
C TYR A 282 19.83 15.71 -12.57
N ARG A 283 20.12 16.45 -11.49
CA ARG A 283 20.92 17.67 -11.53
C ARG A 283 22.30 17.41 -12.09
N LYS A 284 22.99 16.37 -11.63
CA LYS A 284 24.31 15.97 -12.11
C LYS A 284 24.33 15.73 -13.63
N ASP A 285 23.36 14.97 -14.14
CA ASP A 285 23.30 14.67 -15.57
C ASP A 285 22.90 15.88 -16.42
N ARG A 286 22.06 16.78 -15.88
CA ARG A 286 21.72 18.07 -16.51
C ARG A 286 22.96 18.97 -16.63
N GLU A 287 23.71 19.11 -15.55
CA GLU A 287 24.93 19.96 -15.49
C GLU A 287 26.03 19.40 -16.42
N LEU A 288 26.14 18.10 -16.56
CA LEU A 288 27.08 17.44 -17.46
C LEU A 288 26.61 17.38 -18.92
N GLY A 289 25.40 17.86 -19.23
CA GLY A 289 24.82 17.80 -20.56
C GLY A 289 24.50 16.41 -21.08
N ARG A 290 24.40 15.41 -20.19
CA ARG A 290 24.06 14.01 -20.51
C ARG A 290 22.56 13.79 -20.67
N LEU A 291 21.74 14.65 -20.05
CA LEU A 291 20.30 14.53 -20.01
C LEU A 291 19.66 15.88 -20.33
N ASP A 292 18.69 15.89 -21.23
CA ASP A 292 17.82 17.04 -21.43
C ASP A 292 16.46 16.83 -20.71
N ALA A 293 15.69 17.90 -20.55
CA ALA A 293 14.42 17.86 -19.84
C ALA A 293 13.35 16.99 -20.54
N GLN A 294 13.39 16.89 -21.87
CA GLN A 294 12.45 16.05 -22.63
C GLN A 294 12.75 14.57 -22.41
N ARG A 295 14.03 14.18 -22.47
CA ARG A 295 14.44 12.78 -22.20
C ARG A 295 14.13 12.39 -20.75
N ALA A 296 14.34 13.29 -19.80
CA ALA A 296 13.96 13.08 -18.41
C ALA A 296 12.44 12.84 -18.28
N LEU A 297 11.63 13.66 -18.95
CA LEU A 297 10.17 13.49 -18.98
C LEU A 297 9.78 12.14 -19.60
N ASP A 298 10.38 11.74 -20.71
CA ASP A 298 10.10 10.45 -21.36
C ASP A 298 10.41 9.26 -20.43
N ILE A 299 11.50 9.30 -19.67
CA ILE A 299 11.86 8.31 -18.65
C ILE A 299 10.81 8.27 -17.53
N ILE A 300 10.44 9.44 -17.02
CA ILE A 300 9.42 9.57 -15.96
C ILE A 300 8.06 9.05 -16.45
N GLU A 301 7.64 9.41 -17.66
CA GLU A 301 6.38 8.94 -18.23
C GLU A 301 6.37 7.42 -18.46
N CYS A 302 7.50 6.82 -18.87
CA CYS A 302 7.67 5.36 -18.90
C CYS A 302 7.50 4.76 -17.49
N LEU A 303 8.07 5.38 -16.45
CA LEU A 303 7.90 4.95 -15.08
C LEU A 303 6.42 5.02 -14.64
N TRP A 304 5.69 6.09 -15.00
CA TRP A 304 4.24 6.21 -14.74
C TRP A 304 3.45 5.05 -15.36
N LEU A 305 3.82 4.62 -16.56
CA LEU A 305 3.22 3.44 -17.18
C LEU A 305 3.56 2.16 -16.42
N LYS A 306 4.80 2.00 -15.95
CA LYS A 306 5.24 0.85 -15.15
C LYS A 306 4.40 0.69 -13.87
N PHE A 307 4.10 1.75 -13.15
CA PHE A 307 3.25 1.70 -11.97
C PHE A 307 1.83 1.15 -12.25
N ASN A 308 1.37 1.17 -13.50
CA ASN A 308 0.10 0.59 -13.92
C ASN A 308 0.22 -0.84 -14.47
N GLN A 309 1.43 -1.39 -14.60
CA GLN A 309 1.66 -2.76 -15.10
C GLN A 309 1.58 -3.82 -14.01
N ILE A 310 1.86 -3.49 -12.77
CA ILE A 310 1.71 -4.39 -11.62
C ILE A 310 0.30 -4.22 -11.05
N VAL A 311 -0.46 -5.31 -10.99
CA VAL A 311 -1.85 -5.29 -10.53
C VAL A 311 -2.06 -6.31 -9.41
N TYR A 312 -2.95 -6.01 -8.49
CA TYR A 312 -3.29 -6.90 -7.41
C TYR A 312 -4.40 -7.89 -7.84
N LEU A 313 -4.16 -9.18 -7.68
CA LEU A 313 -5.19 -10.21 -7.88
C LEU A 313 -6.00 -10.36 -6.59
N ARG A 314 -7.28 -9.98 -6.63
CA ARG A 314 -8.17 -9.87 -5.46
C ARG A 314 -9.34 -10.84 -5.57
N ASN A 315 -9.86 -11.28 -4.40
CA ASN A 315 -11.13 -11.96 -4.33
C ASN A 315 -12.31 -11.03 -4.70
N LYS A 316 -13.46 -11.61 -5.01
CA LYS A 316 -14.68 -10.91 -5.45
C LYS A 316 -15.14 -9.81 -4.48
N ASN A 317 -15.02 -10.04 -3.19
CA ASN A 317 -15.45 -9.06 -2.20
C ASN A 317 -14.52 -7.84 -2.16
N SER A 318 -13.21 -8.05 -2.19
CA SER A 318 -12.24 -6.97 -2.30
C SER A 318 -12.37 -6.21 -3.62
N ALA A 319 -12.61 -6.90 -4.73
CA ALA A 319 -12.81 -6.28 -6.05
C ALA A 319 -14.00 -5.32 -6.12
N LYS A 320 -15.03 -5.48 -5.28
CA LYS A 320 -16.17 -4.53 -5.22
C LYS A 320 -15.74 -3.13 -4.79
N TYR A 321 -14.70 -3.01 -3.99
CA TYR A 321 -14.22 -1.74 -3.44
C TYR A 321 -13.00 -1.18 -4.18
N PHE A 322 -12.16 -2.06 -4.72
CA PHE A 322 -10.84 -1.71 -5.25
C PHE A 322 -10.65 -2.03 -6.74
N ALA A 323 -11.71 -2.39 -7.47
CA ALA A 323 -11.61 -2.64 -8.91
C ALA A 323 -11.13 -1.38 -9.66
N GLY A 324 -10.18 -1.56 -10.58
CA GLY A 324 -9.56 -0.47 -11.31
C GLY A 324 -8.40 0.22 -10.58
N PHE A 325 -8.15 -0.12 -9.31
CA PHE A 325 -7.01 0.34 -8.54
C PHE A 325 -5.90 -0.73 -8.60
N PRO A 326 -4.79 -0.49 -9.31
CA PRO A 326 -3.81 -1.56 -9.58
C PRO A 326 -3.19 -2.12 -8.30
N ILE A 327 -2.33 -1.34 -7.61
CA ILE A 327 -1.64 -1.83 -6.42
C ILE A 327 -1.42 -0.80 -5.31
N GLY A 328 -1.48 0.50 -5.60
CA GLY A 328 -1.43 1.56 -4.59
C GLY A 328 -0.05 2.18 -4.34
N PHE A 329 0.78 2.35 -5.36
CA PHE A 329 1.99 3.17 -5.24
C PHE A 329 1.64 4.62 -4.93
N ASN A 330 2.40 5.26 -4.03
CA ASN A 330 2.27 6.69 -3.74
C ASN A 330 3.63 7.38 -3.86
N ILE A 331 3.66 8.51 -4.55
CA ILE A 331 4.83 9.36 -4.67
C ILE A 331 4.51 10.70 -4.01
N ALA A 332 5.34 11.11 -3.07
CA ALA A 332 5.28 12.43 -2.47
C ALA A 332 6.23 13.39 -3.20
N VAL A 333 5.79 14.64 -3.38
CA VAL A 333 6.60 15.72 -3.96
C VAL A 333 6.49 16.98 -3.13
N GLY A 334 7.52 17.82 -3.15
CA GLY A 334 7.59 19.05 -2.37
C GLY A 334 7.75 18.80 -0.87
N GLY A 335 7.24 19.72 -0.05
CA GLY A 335 7.45 19.74 1.39
C GLY A 335 8.76 20.41 1.77
N GLN A 336 9.23 20.15 2.98
CA GLN A 336 10.43 20.78 3.53
C GLN A 336 11.46 19.73 3.96
N ASP A 337 12.73 20.15 4.03
CA ASP A 337 13.82 19.35 4.60
C ASP A 337 13.87 19.50 6.13
N VAL A 338 14.87 18.86 6.74
CA VAL A 338 15.10 18.92 8.20
C VAL A 338 15.41 20.31 8.76
N HIS A 339 15.70 21.28 7.89
CA HIS A 339 15.98 22.67 8.25
C HIS A 339 14.76 23.57 8.02
N GLY A 340 13.65 23.02 7.50
CA GLY A 340 12.44 23.77 7.18
C GLY A 340 12.47 24.48 5.83
N GLU A 341 13.46 24.19 4.98
CA GLU A 341 13.59 24.78 3.65
C GLU A 341 12.74 24.01 2.62
N ASP A 342 12.13 24.76 1.67
CA ASP A 342 11.34 24.16 0.59
C ASP A 342 12.21 23.33 -0.36
N VAL A 343 11.89 22.05 -0.51
CA VAL A 343 12.64 21.12 -1.37
C VAL A 343 12.06 20.97 -2.78
N CYS A 344 11.03 21.74 -3.12
CA CYS A 344 10.45 21.75 -4.46
C CYS A 344 11.54 22.02 -5.52
N ASN A 345 11.61 21.18 -6.54
CA ASN A 345 12.63 21.22 -7.57
C ASN A 345 12.05 20.92 -8.97
N GLU A 346 12.89 20.87 -10.02
CA GLU A 346 12.44 20.62 -11.39
C GLU A 346 11.71 19.28 -11.53
N LEU A 347 12.11 18.23 -10.81
CA LEU A 347 11.45 16.92 -10.86
C LEU A 347 10.03 16.97 -10.29
N SER A 348 9.77 17.78 -9.25
CA SER A 348 8.41 17.98 -8.73
C SER A 348 7.45 18.44 -9.83
N PHE A 349 7.90 19.34 -10.71
CA PHE A 349 7.11 19.80 -11.86
C PHE A 349 7.01 18.75 -12.97
N LEU A 350 8.08 17.99 -13.25
CA LEU A 350 8.05 16.92 -14.25
C LEU A 350 7.10 15.79 -13.82
N PHE A 351 7.05 15.44 -12.54
CA PHE A 351 6.12 14.44 -12.00
C PHE A 351 4.65 14.88 -12.12
N LEU A 352 4.37 16.15 -11.80
CA LEU A 352 3.05 16.73 -12.03
C LEU A 352 2.67 16.76 -13.52
N LEU A 353 3.64 16.99 -14.41
CA LEU A 353 3.42 16.97 -15.85
C LEU A 353 3.18 15.55 -16.37
N ALA A 354 3.94 14.56 -15.90
CA ALA A 354 3.73 13.15 -16.24
C ALA A 354 2.34 12.67 -15.78
N GLN A 355 1.88 13.07 -14.57
CA GLN A 355 0.53 12.79 -14.11
C GLN A 355 -0.53 13.38 -15.03
N GLU A 356 -0.35 14.64 -15.46
CA GLU A 356 -1.26 15.31 -16.40
C GLU A 356 -1.31 14.61 -17.76
N HIS A 357 -0.15 14.17 -18.32
CA HIS A 357 -0.05 13.52 -19.61
C HIS A 357 -0.59 12.09 -19.61
N ILE A 358 -0.29 11.33 -18.57
CA ILE A 358 -0.65 9.91 -18.50
C ILE A 358 -2.10 9.73 -18.06
N GLY A 359 -2.57 10.43 -17.02
CA GLY A 359 -3.95 10.38 -16.56
C GLY A 359 -4.45 8.97 -16.20
N LEU A 360 -3.59 8.10 -15.68
CA LEU A 360 -3.91 6.75 -15.19
C LEU A 360 -4.02 6.73 -13.66
N PRO A 361 -4.64 5.69 -13.07
CA PRO A 361 -4.85 5.62 -11.62
C PRO A 361 -3.59 5.55 -10.78
N GLN A 362 -2.45 5.17 -11.36
CA GLN A 362 -1.19 5.04 -10.65
C GLN A 362 -0.07 5.85 -11.31
N PRO A 363 0.87 6.32 -10.49
CA PRO A 363 0.88 6.30 -9.01
C PRO A 363 -0.14 7.27 -8.43
N ASN A 364 -0.54 7.07 -7.16
CA ASN A 364 -1.09 8.15 -6.37
C ASN A 364 -0.01 9.23 -6.24
N LEU A 365 -0.35 10.46 -6.49
CA LEU A 365 0.59 11.58 -6.39
C LEU A 365 0.15 12.49 -5.26
N SER A 366 1.05 12.74 -4.32
CA SER A 366 0.83 13.54 -3.11
C SER A 366 1.73 14.75 -3.13
N VAL A 367 1.17 15.94 -2.90
CA VAL A 367 1.92 17.19 -2.77
C VAL A 367 1.95 17.58 -1.30
N ARG A 368 3.13 17.65 -0.71
CA ARG A 368 3.34 18.18 0.62
C ARG A 368 3.42 19.69 0.54
N LEU A 369 2.64 20.36 1.38
CA LEU A 369 2.54 21.81 1.45
C LEU A 369 2.95 22.31 2.82
N HIS A 370 3.67 23.44 2.85
CA HIS A 370 4.04 24.18 4.05
C HIS A 370 3.97 25.68 3.77
N ARG A 371 4.14 26.52 4.79
CA ARG A 371 4.04 27.98 4.66
C ARG A 371 5.02 28.59 3.65
N GLY A 372 6.15 27.93 3.41
CA GLY A 372 7.17 28.32 2.44
C GLY A 372 6.93 27.81 1.03
N THR A 373 5.90 26.97 0.80
CA THR A 373 5.63 26.40 -0.53
C THR A 373 5.38 27.50 -1.57
N GLY A 374 6.14 27.46 -2.65
CA GLY A 374 6.05 28.43 -3.74
C GLY A 374 4.74 28.35 -4.53
N ASP A 375 4.17 29.51 -4.86
CA ASP A 375 2.94 29.66 -5.67
C ASP A 375 2.96 28.86 -6.99
N ALA A 376 4.13 28.67 -7.59
CA ALA A 376 4.28 27.95 -8.86
C ALA A 376 3.90 26.47 -8.72
N LEU A 377 4.36 25.79 -7.65
CA LEU A 377 4.02 24.41 -7.36
C LEU A 377 2.52 24.26 -7.10
N LEU A 378 1.97 25.10 -6.21
CA LEU A 378 0.55 25.06 -5.87
C LEU A 378 -0.34 25.26 -7.11
N LYS A 379 -0.05 26.28 -7.93
CA LYS A 379 -0.79 26.55 -9.17
C LYS A 379 -0.70 25.39 -10.17
N LYS A 380 0.48 24.75 -10.32
CA LYS A 380 0.63 23.58 -11.18
C LYS A 380 -0.17 22.39 -10.65
N ALA A 381 -0.06 22.10 -9.36
CA ALA A 381 -0.79 20.99 -8.72
C ALA A 381 -2.31 21.15 -8.85
N VAL A 382 -2.85 22.35 -8.56
CA VAL A 382 -4.29 22.63 -8.71
C VAL A 382 -4.76 22.46 -10.16
N ARG A 383 -3.95 22.86 -11.16
CA ARG A 383 -4.28 22.63 -12.58
C ARG A 383 -4.37 21.15 -12.93
N VAL A 384 -3.50 20.32 -12.35
CA VAL A 384 -3.54 18.87 -12.56
C VAL A 384 -4.79 18.26 -11.92
N VAL A 385 -5.11 18.63 -10.67
CA VAL A 385 -6.36 18.22 -10.00
C VAL A 385 -7.59 18.57 -10.83
N ALA A 386 -7.63 19.79 -11.40
CA ALA A 386 -8.74 20.26 -12.22
C ALA A 386 -9.00 19.42 -13.49
N LYS A 387 -8.07 18.51 -13.88
CA LYS A 387 -8.31 17.55 -14.95
C LYS A 387 -9.26 16.40 -14.55
N GLY A 388 -9.59 16.28 -13.26
CA GLY A 388 -10.58 15.33 -12.77
C GLY A 388 -10.05 13.94 -12.43
N SER A 389 -8.73 13.74 -12.40
CA SER A 389 -8.13 12.46 -12.00
C SER A 389 -8.18 12.20 -10.48
N GLY A 390 -8.52 13.20 -9.67
CA GLY A 390 -8.43 13.13 -8.20
C GLY A 390 -6.99 13.24 -7.65
N MET A 391 -6.00 13.44 -8.52
CA MET A 391 -4.58 13.58 -8.17
C MET A 391 -4.04 14.94 -8.67
N PRO A 392 -3.05 15.52 -7.99
CA PRO A 392 -2.47 15.09 -6.72
C PRO A 392 -3.39 15.35 -5.51
N GLN A 393 -3.13 14.63 -4.42
CA GLN A 393 -3.66 14.92 -3.09
C GLN A 393 -2.74 15.93 -2.38
N PHE A 394 -3.26 16.62 -1.36
CA PHE A 394 -2.51 17.65 -0.62
C PHE A 394 -2.36 17.27 0.84
N PHE A 395 -1.14 17.43 1.38
CA PHE A 395 -0.78 17.13 2.76
C PHE A 395 -0.14 18.34 3.41
N ASN A 396 -0.59 18.70 4.61
CA ASN A 396 -0.12 19.87 5.35
C ASN A 396 0.98 19.48 6.32
N ASP A 397 2.22 19.89 6.03
CA ASP A 397 3.40 19.58 6.84
C ASP A 397 3.29 20.08 8.28
N GLU A 398 2.77 21.32 8.50
CA GLU A 398 2.66 21.86 9.86
C GLU A 398 1.77 21.03 10.78
N ALA A 399 0.71 20.44 10.23
CA ALA A 399 -0.18 19.59 11.00
C ALA A 399 0.41 18.20 11.19
N ILE A 400 0.94 17.60 10.12
CA ILE A 400 1.37 16.20 10.11
C ILE A 400 2.64 15.99 10.94
N ILE A 401 3.65 16.84 10.75
CA ILE A 401 4.93 16.73 11.47
C ILE A 401 4.70 16.81 12.98
N ALA A 402 3.89 17.76 13.44
CA ALA A 402 3.58 17.91 14.86
C ALA A 402 2.86 16.68 15.45
N GLU A 403 2.02 15.99 14.67
CA GLU A 403 1.35 14.77 15.15
C GLU A 403 2.30 13.55 15.15
N LEU A 404 3.19 13.43 14.18
CA LEU A 404 4.19 12.36 14.14
C LEU A 404 5.17 12.47 15.32
N GLU A 405 5.61 13.69 15.67
CA GLU A 405 6.45 13.92 16.85
C GLU A 405 5.75 13.51 18.16
N LYS A 406 4.45 13.74 18.28
CA LYS A 406 3.66 13.30 19.44
C LYS A 406 3.60 11.77 19.57
N LEU A 407 3.73 11.04 18.48
CA LEU A 407 3.83 9.57 18.48
C LEU A 407 5.22 9.07 18.85
N GLY A 408 6.17 9.95 19.16
CA GLY A 408 7.55 9.60 19.53
C GLY A 408 8.49 9.44 18.33
N ILE A 409 8.08 9.85 17.13
CA ILE A 409 8.93 9.88 15.95
C ILE A 409 9.90 11.07 16.10
N SER A 410 11.18 10.86 15.77
CA SER A 410 12.19 11.93 15.84
C SER A 410 11.80 13.10 14.92
N HIS A 411 12.23 14.32 15.28
CA HIS A 411 12.01 15.49 14.43
C HIS A 411 12.51 15.28 12.99
N GLN A 412 13.70 14.69 12.86
CA GLN A 412 14.31 14.42 11.56
C GLN A 412 13.45 13.48 10.72
N ASP A 413 12.98 12.38 11.28
CA ASP A 413 12.15 11.39 10.58
C ASP A 413 10.73 11.94 10.30
N ALA A 414 10.18 12.73 11.24
CA ALA A 414 8.90 13.39 11.04
C ALA A 414 8.95 14.42 9.91
N MET A 415 10.05 15.17 9.76
CA MET A 415 10.27 16.09 8.62
C MET A 415 10.39 15.33 7.29
N ASP A 416 10.92 14.11 7.30
CA ASP A 416 11.08 13.26 6.10
C ASP A 416 9.92 12.27 5.90
N TYR A 417 8.75 12.54 6.47
CA TYR A 417 7.59 11.65 6.28
C TYR A 417 7.20 11.49 4.81
N ALA A 418 6.71 10.31 4.48
CA ALA A 418 6.12 9.97 3.19
C ALA A 418 4.66 9.53 3.34
N ILE A 419 3.98 9.44 2.22
CA ILE A 419 2.64 8.89 2.12
C ILE A 419 2.73 7.52 1.44
N VAL A 420 2.05 6.54 2.00
CA VAL A 420 1.94 5.20 1.42
C VAL A 420 0.48 4.89 1.13
N GLY A 421 0.25 4.09 0.09
CA GLY A 421 -1.12 3.74 -0.29
C GLY A 421 -1.96 4.94 -0.67
N CYS A 422 -3.05 5.14 0.05
CA CYS A 422 -4.01 6.22 -0.24
C CYS A 422 -3.64 7.53 0.44
N VAL A 423 -3.54 7.50 1.79
CA VAL A 423 -3.34 8.67 2.66
C VAL A 423 -2.52 8.34 3.92
N GLU A 424 -2.08 7.12 4.06
CA GLU A 424 -1.40 6.63 5.24
C GLU A 424 0.00 7.27 5.36
N LEU A 425 0.31 7.75 6.56
CA LEU A 425 1.58 8.42 6.84
C LEU A 425 2.61 7.43 7.37
N THR A 426 3.86 7.58 6.95
CA THR A 426 4.98 6.78 7.42
C THR A 426 6.27 7.59 7.40
N THR A 427 7.27 7.18 8.16
CA THR A 427 8.64 7.64 7.98
C THR A 427 9.30 6.89 6.83
N GLN A 428 10.32 7.48 6.22
CA GLN A 428 10.92 6.99 5.00
C GLN A 428 12.07 6.03 5.31
N GLY A 429 11.97 4.79 4.86
CA GLY A 429 13.04 3.81 4.93
C GLY A 429 13.25 3.09 6.27
N ASN A 430 12.63 3.52 7.36
CA ASN A 430 12.97 3.06 8.70
C ASN A 430 11.78 2.54 9.53
N ASN A 431 10.63 2.34 8.90
CA ASN A 431 9.40 1.97 9.60
C ASN A 431 8.73 0.75 8.96
N LEU A 432 8.47 -0.27 9.79
CA LEU A 432 7.47 -1.27 9.46
C LEU A 432 6.09 -0.70 9.76
N GLY A 433 5.68 0.36 9.07
CA GLY A 433 4.37 0.94 9.28
C GLY A 433 3.27 -0.02 8.91
N TRP A 434 2.81 -0.85 9.85
CA TRP A 434 1.61 -1.67 9.66
C TRP A 434 0.38 -0.75 9.54
N SER A 435 0.44 0.18 8.58
CA SER A 435 -0.43 1.36 8.49
C SER A 435 -1.88 1.04 8.10
N ASP A 436 -2.18 -0.21 7.76
CA ASP A 436 -3.51 -0.72 7.43
C ASP A 436 -3.82 -2.04 8.17
N ALA A 437 -3.44 -2.13 9.46
CA ALA A 437 -3.68 -3.32 10.27
C ALA A 437 -5.18 -3.61 10.42
N ALA A 438 -5.97 -2.57 10.64
CA ALA A 438 -7.42 -2.68 10.73
C ALA A 438 -8.14 -1.40 10.30
N MET A 439 -9.40 -1.55 9.90
CA MET A 439 -10.34 -0.44 9.69
C MET A 439 -11.44 -0.51 10.73
N PHE A 440 -11.61 0.53 11.54
CA PHE A 440 -12.59 0.63 12.61
C PHE A 440 -13.76 1.52 12.19
N ASN A 441 -14.99 0.97 12.13
CA ASN A 441 -16.17 1.67 11.65
C ASN A 441 -16.93 2.34 12.78
N LEU A 442 -16.67 3.64 13.00
CA LEU A 442 -17.31 4.45 14.05
C LEU A 442 -18.83 4.50 13.92
N ASN A 443 -19.36 4.63 12.70
CA ASN A 443 -20.80 4.69 12.51
C ASN A 443 -21.50 3.36 12.79
N LYS A 444 -20.84 2.23 12.54
CA LYS A 444 -21.39 0.94 12.95
C LYS A 444 -21.41 0.81 14.47
N VAL A 445 -20.38 1.32 15.15
CA VAL A 445 -20.36 1.37 16.61
C VAL A 445 -21.49 2.27 17.14
N LEU A 446 -21.70 3.45 16.52
CA LEU A 446 -22.83 4.31 16.88
C LEU A 446 -24.18 3.61 16.64
N GLU A 447 -24.37 2.96 15.48
CA GLU A 447 -25.59 2.18 15.20
C GLU A 447 -25.87 1.17 16.32
N LEU A 448 -24.84 0.42 16.75
CA LEU A 448 -24.99 -0.56 17.84
C LEU A 448 -25.35 0.11 19.17
N THR A 449 -24.73 1.24 19.48
CA THR A 449 -25.05 2.02 20.70
C THR A 449 -26.49 2.51 20.70
N LEU A 450 -27.00 2.96 19.55
CA LEU A 450 -28.39 3.43 19.44
C LEU A 450 -29.42 2.30 19.51
N HIS A 451 -29.01 1.02 19.35
CA HIS A 451 -29.90 -0.12 19.20
C HIS A 451 -29.54 -1.30 20.12
N HIS A 452 -29.22 -1.02 21.39
CA HIS A 452 -28.96 -2.07 22.40
C HIS A 452 -27.88 -3.07 22.02
N GLY A 453 -26.85 -2.66 21.26
CA GLY A 453 -25.80 -3.53 20.76
C GLY A 453 -26.19 -4.42 19.58
N ARG A 454 -27.39 -4.24 18.99
CA ARG A 454 -27.93 -5.05 17.88
C ARG A 454 -27.65 -4.40 16.53
N CYS A 455 -27.17 -5.19 15.59
CA CYS A 455 -26.94 -4.75 14.20
C CYS A 455 -28.26 -4.69 13.42
N LEU A 456 -28.54 -3.55 12.77
CA LEU A 456 -29.75 -3.38 11.96
C LEU A 456 -29.79 -4.28 10.71
N LEU A 457 -28.64 -4.61 10.12
CA LEU A 457 -28.56 -5.46 8.92
C LEU A 457 -28.68 -6.95 9.25
N THR A 458 -27.88 -7.44 10.21
CA THR A 458 -27.81 -8.87 10.52
C THR A 458 -28.80 -9.30 11.59
N LYS A 459 -29.40 -8.34 12.31
CA LYS A 459 -30.29 -8.55 13.47
C LYS A 459 -29.62 -9.29 14.64
N GLN A 460 -28.30 -9.47 14.59
CA GLN A 460 -27.52 -10.15 15.63
C GLN A 460 -27.10 -9.17 16.74
N GLN A 461 -26.95 -9.69 17.94
CA GLN A 461 -26.27 -8.99 19.04
C GLN A 461 -24.77 -9.04 18.78
N LEU A 462 -24.16 -7.90 18.46
CA LEU A 462 -22.73 -7.79 18.16
C LEU A 462 -21.94 -7.12 19.29
N GLY A 463 -22.56 -6.19 20.01
CA GLY A 463 -21.99 -5.51 21.17
C GLY A 463 -22.80 -5.76 22.44
N PRO A 464 -22.33 -5.29 23.61
CA PRO A 464 -23.10 -5.34 24.85
C PRO A 464 -24.38 -4.50 24.72
N ASP A 465 -25.41 -4.88 25.48
CA ASP A 465 -26.57 -4.03 25.69
C ASP A 465 -26.22 -2.96 26.76
N LEU A 466 -25.97 -1.75 26.30
CA LEU A 466 -25.67 -0.57 27.13
C LEU A 466 -26.85 0.42 27.17
N GLY A 467 -28.03 -0.01 26.73
CA GLY A 467 -29.19 0.82 26.45
C GLY A 467 -29.31 1.12 24.95
N GLY A 468 -30.31 1.91 24.60
CA GLY A 468 -30.58 2.38 23.24
C GLY A 468 -31.02 3.84 23.25
N LEU A 469 -31.23 4.41 22.06
CA LEU A 469 -31.66 5.81 21.95
C LEU A 469 -33.02 6.08 22.62
N ASP A 470 -33.82 5.06 22.77
CA ASP A 470 -35.12 5.06 23.47
C ASP A 470 -34.97 5.15 25.00
N THR A 471 -33.79 4.83 25.56
CA THR A 471 -33.55 4.79 27.02
C THR A 471 -32.62 5.88 27.53
N TYR A 472 -31.80 6.53 26.68
CA TYR A 472 -30.91 7.59 27.13
C TYR A 472 -31.67 8.90 27.42
N GLU A 473 -31.60 9.37 28.68
CA GLU A 473 -32.26 10.60 29.10
C GLU A 473 -31.50 11.87 28.72
N SER A 474 -30.16 11.77 28.51
CA SER A 474 -29.28 12.87 28.16
C SER A 474 -28.32 12.53 27.04
N TYR A 475 -27.77 13.56 26.38
CA TYR A 475 -26.74 13.39 25.38
C TYR A 475 -25.44 12.81 25.95
N GLU A 476 -25.14 13.17 27.19
CA GLU A 476 -24.00 12.68 27.97
C GLU A 476 -24.07 11.17 28.23
N GLU A 477 -25.27 10.64 28.53
CA GLU A 477 -25.46 9.19 28.65
C GLU A 477 -25.19 8.45 27.34
N LEU A 478 -25.68 8.98 26.21
CA LEU A 478 -25.37 8.45 24.89
C LEU A 478 -23.86 8.45 24.64
N GLU A 479 -23.16 9.57 24.94
CA GLU A 479 -21.71 9.64 24.76
C GLU A 479 -20.96 8.62 25.63
N CYS A 480 -21.35 8.43 26.87
CA CYS A 480 -20.76 7.41 27.75
C CYS A 480 -20.98 5.98 27.22
N ALA A 481 -22.17 5.67 26.73
CA ALA A 481 -22.48 4.38 26.14
C ALA A 481 -21.72 4.16 24.84
N PHE A 482 -21.56 5.19 24.01
CA PHE A 482 -20.79 5.15 22.78
C PHE A 482 -19.29 4.90 23.05
N ASP A 483 -18.73 5.58 24.05
CA ASP A 483 -17.35 5.36 24.46
C ASP A 483 -17.09 3.93 24.95
N ALA A 484 -17.97 3.42 25.81
CA ALA A 484 -17.90 2.04 26.28
C ALA A 484 -18.07 1.00 25.17
N MET A 485 -18.87 1.30 24.14
CA MET A 485 -19.03 0.44 22.97
C MET A 485 -17.76 0.45 22.09
N ILE A 486 -17.10 1.60 21.91
CA ILE A 486 -15.80 1.69 21.25
C ILE A 486 -14.78 0.81 21.99
N ASP A 487 -14.66 0.95 23.31
CA ASP A 487 -13.73 0.16 24.14
C ASP A 487 -13.97 -1.34 24.00
N HIS A 488 -15.22 -1.75 23.98
CA HIS A 488 -15.58 -3.16 23.79
C HIS A 488 -14.99 -3.75 22.49
N PHE A 489 -15.03 -3.01 21.39
CA PHE A 489 -14.50 -3.48 20.12
C PHE A 489 -12.99 -3.33 20.02
N LEU A 490 -12.39 -2.31 20.63
CA LEU A 490 -10.94 -2.16 20.68
C LEU A 490 -10.26 -3.29 21.44
N GLN A 491 -10.78 -3.66 22.62
CA GLN A 491 -10.26 -4.78 23.41
C GLN A 491 -10.28 -6.12 22.68
N ARG A 492 -11.06 -6.25 21.62
CA ARG A 492 -11.12 -7.45 20.77
C ARG A 492 -10.32 -7.30 19.49
N MET A 493 -10.20 -6.09 18.97
CA MET A 493 -9.44 -5.77 17.76
C MET A 493 -7.94 -5.96 18.00
N ILE A 494 -7.42 -5.45 19.11
CA ILE A 494 -5.99 -5.49 19.42
C ILE A 494 -5.45 -6.92 19.41
N PRO A 495 -5.99 -7.88 20.17
CA PRO A 495 -5.53 -9.27 20.12
C PRO A 495 -5.65 -9.91 18.72
N ALA A 496 -6.65 -9.49 17.94
CA ALA A 496 -6.79 -9.99 16.58
C ALA A 496 -5.68 -9.48 15.65
N CYS A 497 -5.26 -8.22 15.80
CA CYS A 497 -4.10 -7.67 15.09
C CYS A 497 -2.80 -8.37 15.51
N GLU A 498 -2.57 -8.57 16.81
CA GLU A 498 -1.40 -9.30 17.33
C GLU A 498 -1.30 -10.73 16.79
N GLU A 499 -2.42 -11.43 16.66
CA GLU A 499 -2.40 -12.78 16.07
C GLU A 499 -2.08 -12.76 14.58
N VAL A 500 -2.46 -11.70 13.86
CA VAL A 500 -2.03 -11.50 12.46
C VAL A 500 -0.52 -11.25 12.40
N GLU A 501 0.03 -10.39 13.26
CA GLU A 501 1.47 -10.14 13.34
C GLU A 501 2.25 -11.43 13.65
N LYS A 502 1.85 -12.20 14.66
CA LYS A 502 2.46 -13.49 14.98
C LYS A 502 2.44 -14.46 13.80
N ALA A 503 1.33 -14.49 13.06
CA ALA A 503 1.22 -15.35 11.89
C ALA A 503 2.15 -14.91 10.75
N HIS A 504 2.36 -13.60 10.57
CA HIS A 504 3.33 -13.07 9.59
C HIS A 504 4.77 -13.45 9.97
N ILE A 505 5.15 -13.34 11.25
CA ILE A 505 6.46 -13.79 11.75
C ILE A 505 6.70 -15.27 11.41
N ASP A 506 5.67 -16.12 11.56
CA ASP A 506 5.78 -17.54 11.36
C ASP A 506 5.78 -17.99 9.88
N ILE A 507 5.06 -17.25 9.02
CA ILE A 507 4.74 -17.69 7.64
C ILE A 507 5.37 -16.80 6.57
N LEU A 508 5.47 -15.48 6.82
CA LEU A 508 5.85 -14.50 5.81
C LEU A 508 7.03 -13.59 6.24
N PRO A 509 8.14 -14.11 6.82
CA PRO A 509 9.32 -13.28 6.96
C PRO A 509 9.75 -12.77 5.58
N SER A 510 10.29 -11.55 5.52
CA SER A 510 10.51 -10.81 4.28
C SER A 510 11.96 -10.34 4.16
N PRO A 511 12.89 -11.25 3.78
CA PRO A 511 14.32 -10.96 3.75
C PRO A 511 14.71 -9.85 2.77
N PHE A 512 14.07 -9.77 1.59
CA PHE A 512 14.36 -8.70 0.65
C PHE A 512 13.87 -7.34 1.17
N LEU A 513 12.65 -7.26 1.69
CA LEU A 513 12.16 -6.04 2.32
C LEU A 513 13.05 -5.63 3.51
N SER A 514 13.46 -6.59 4.34
CA SER A 514 14.33 -6.33 5.51
C SER A 514 15.68 -5.73 5.12
N SER A 515 16.20 -6.05 3.95
CA SER A 515 17.48 -5.49 3.47
C SER A 515 17.44 -4.03 3.05
N VAL A 516 16.24 -3.44 2.98
CA VAL A 516 15.99 -2.05 2.59
C VAL A 516 15.12 -1.30 3.61
N ILE A 517 15.15 -1.77 4.85
CA ILE A 517 14.55 -1.08 6.02
C ILE A 517 15.64 -0.95 7.09
N ASP A 518 15.86 0.28 7.53
CA ASP A 518 16.90 0.63 8.48
C ASP A 518 16.80 -0.18 9.78
N ASP A 519 17.94 -0.44 10.38
CA ASP A 519 18.18 -1.22 11.59
C ASP A 519 18.04 -2.75 11.40
N CYS A 520 17.34 -3.25 10.37
CA CYS A 520 17.20 -4.69 10.15
C CYS A 520 18.54 -5.39 9.91
N MET A 521 19.41 -4.77 9.09
CA MET A 521 20.74 -5.31 8.77
C MET A 521 21.67 -5.27 9.99
N GLU A 522 21.69 -4.17 10.71
CA GLU A 522 22.50 -3.98 11.92
C GLU A 522 22.08 -4.92 13.04
N GLN A 523 20.77 -5.15 13.21
CA GLN A 523 20.23 -6.04 14.23
C GLN A 523 20.30 -7.52 13.83
N GLY A 524 20.46 -7.83 12.54
CA GLY A 524 20.36 -9.19 12.02
C GLY A 524 18.97 -9.78 12.23
N MET A 525 17.93 -8.95 12.03
CA MET A 525 16.56 -9.29 12.39
C MET A 525 15.58 -8.93 11.26
N ASP A 526 14.72 -9.90 10.92
CA ASP A 526 13.67 -9.68 9.93
C ASP A 526 12.69 -8.57 10.35
N VAL A 527 12.26 -7.79 9.38
CA VAL A 527 11.34 -6.67 9.59
C VAL A 527 10.04 -7.09 10.29
N THR A 528 9.51 -8.29 10.04
CA THR A 528 8.30 -8.81 10.70
C THR A 528 8.51 -9.15 12.17
N ARG A 529 9.77 -9.29 12.60
CA ARG A 529 10.17 -9.56 14.00
C ARG A 529 10.53 -8.31 14.79
N GLY A 530 10.29 -7.12 14.22
CA GLY A 530 10.63 -5.85 14.85
C GLY A 530 12.05 -5.36 14.54
N GLY A 531 12.65 -5.81 13.44
CA GLY A 531 13.99 -5.37 13.02
C GLY A 531 14.06 -3.91 12.57
N ALA A 532 12.93 -3.28 12.21
CA ALA A 532 12.89 -1.88 11.80
C ALA A 532 13.12 -0.92 12.97
N HIS A 533 13.59 0.30 12.68
CA HIS A 533 13.74 1.37 13.67
C HIS A 533 12.41 1.71 14.35
N TYR A 534 11.35 1.92 13.55
CA TYR A 534 9.98 2.09 14.03
C TYR A 534 9.14 0.87 13.65
N ASN A 535 8.34 0.40 14.61
CA ASN A 535 7.41 -0.72 14.44
C ASN A 535 6.02 -0.28 14.88
N LEU A 536 5.33 0.49 14.03
CA LEU A 536 4.04 1.08 14.31
C LEU A 536 2.92 0.24 13.72
N SER A 537 1.77 0.15 14.42
CA SER A 537 0.55 -0.47 13.88
C SER A 537 -0.54 0.58 13.69
N GLY A 538 -0.86 0.88 12.43
CA GLY A 538 -1.85 1.88 12.06
C GLY A 538 -3.26 1.31 11.98
N ILE A 539 -4.20 1.91 12.71
CA ILE A 539 -5.62 1.60 12.65
C ILE A 539 -6.35 2.74 11.95
N GLN A 540 -7.01 2.44 10.85
CA GLN A 540 -7.82 3.42 10.14
C GLN A 540 -9.17 3.59 10.84
N MET A 541 -9.39 4.75 11.45
CA MET A 541 -10.67 5.15 12.00
C MET A 541 -11.51 5.78 10.88
N ILE A 542 -12.52 5.07 10.41
CA ILE A 542 -13.32 5.50 9.26
C ILE A 542 -14.63 6.17 9.67
N GLN A 543 -15.12 7.10 8.83
CA GLN A 543 -16.42 7.75 8.93
C GLN A 543 -16.52 8.83 10.03
N VAL A 544 -15.46 9.54 10.36
CA VAL A 544 -15.48 10.63 11.36
C VAL A 544 -16.49 11.71 11.01
N ALA A 545 -16.53 12.17 9.76
CA ALA A 545 -17.50 13.17 9.30
C ALA A 545 -18.95 12.70 9.45
N ASN A 546 -19.24 11.44 9.08
CA ASN A 546 -20.57 10.87 9.25
C ASN A 546 -20.95 10.72 10.73
N LEU A 547 -19.99 10.39 11.58
CA LEU A 547 -20.19 10.33 13.03
C LEU A 547 -20.55 11.72 13.58
N ALA A 548 -19.74 12.75 13.25
CA ALA A 548 -19.98 14.12 13.69
C ALA A 548 -21.38 14.62 13.25
N ASP A 549 -21.76 14.40 12.00
CA ASP A 549 -23.08 14.73 11.47
C ASP A 549 -24.22 14.01 12.20
N SER A 550 -24.03 12.73 12.49
CA SER A 550 -25.03 11.92 13.18
C SER A 550 -25.21 12.37 14.63
N LEU A 551 -24.11 12.57 15.36
CA LEU A 551 -24.15 13.07 16.73
C LEU A 551 -24.71 14.49 16.81
N ALA A 552 -24.36 15.37 15.86
CA ALA A 552 -24.91 16.73 15.77
C ALA A 552 -26.44 16.69 15.58
N ALA A 553 -26.92 15.81 14.70
CA ALA A 553 -28.35 15.68 14.43
C ALA A 553 -29.10 15.14 15.66
N ILE A 554 -28.57 14.13 16.34
CA ILE A 554 -29.15 13.58 17.57
C ILE A 554 -29.15 14.65 18.67
N LYS A 555 -28.01 15.26 18.93
CA LYS A 555 -27.87 16.31 19.95
C LYS A 555 -28.89 17.44 19.76
N ALA A 556 -28.91 18.00 18.54
CA ALA A 556 -29.77 19.15 18.23
C ALA A 556 -31.27 18.84 18.25
N LEU A 557 -31.69 17.70 17.69
CA LEU A 557 -33.12 17.42 17.49
C LEU A 557 -33.75 16.62 18.64
N VAL A 558 -33.00 15.70 19.25
CA VAL A 558 -33.53 14.87 20.35
C VAL A 558 -33.34 15.57 21.68
N TYR A 559 -32.14 16.00 22.02
CA TYR A 559 -31.84 16.48 23.37
C TYR A 559 -32.04 17.98 23.56
N GLU A 560 -31.58 18.84 22.63
CA GLU A 560 -31.66 20.29 22.78
C GLU A 560 -33.05 20.82 22.40
N LYS A 561 -33.47 20.62 21.15
CA LYS A 561 -34.78 21.10 20.63
C LYS A 561 -35.96 20.25 21.07
N LYS A 562 -35.71 19.01 21.50
CA LYS A 562 -36.73 18.01 21.88
C LYS A 562 -37.87 17.89 20.86
N SER A 563 -37.50 18.02 19.56
CA SER A 563 -38.47 18.02 18.47
C SER A 563 -38.72 16.63 17.88
N VAL A 564 -37.95 15.65 18.31
CA VAL A 564 -38.04 14.21 18.00
C VAL A 564 -37.68 13.47 19.28
N THR A 565 -38.42 12.42 19.62
CA THR A 565 -38.04 11.55 20.74
C THR A 565 -36.98 10.55 20.30
N GLY A 566 -36.17 10.05 21.26
CA GLY A 566 -35.18 9.00 20.99
C GLY A 566 -35.85 7.76 20.37
N GLU A 567 -36.97 7.30 20.98
CA GLU A 567 -37.75 6.18 20.49
C GLU A 567 -38.24 6.38 19.03
N ALA A 568 -38.75 7.57 18.67
CA ALA A 568 -39.22 7.86 17.34
C ALA A 568 -38.06 7.84 16.31
N LEU A 569 -36.89 8.37 16.66
CA LEU A 569 -35.73 8.35 15.78
C LEU A 569 -35.18 6.93 15.65
N GLN A 570 -35.10 6.15 16.73
CA GLN A 570 -34.67 4.76 16.69
C GLN A 570 -35.60 3.94 15.78
N HIS A 571 -36.89 4.07 15.92
CA HIS A 571 -37.89 3.41 15.08
C HIS A 571 -37.72 3.80 13.60
N ALA A 572 -37.52 5.08 13.28
CA ALA A 572 -37.31 5.54 11.92
C ALA A 572 -36.03 4.94 11.30
N LEU A 573 -34.93 4.84 12.06
CA LEU A 573 -33.69 4.18 11.64
C LEU A 573 -33.88 2.68 11.37
N GLU A 574 -34.60 1.97 12.22
CA GLU A 574 -34.91 0.54 12.07
C GLU A 574 -35.69 0.23 10.78
N HIS A 575 -36.52 1.18 10.34
CA HIS A 575 -37.34 1.08 9.13
C HIS A 575 -36.76 1.85 7.92
N ASN A 576 -35.49 2.30 8.03
CA ASN A 576 -34.81 3.08 7.00
C ASN A 576 -35.65 4.28 6.50
N PHE A 577 -36.32 4.97 7.43
CA PHE A 577 -37.20 6.12 7.16
C PHE A 577 -38.34 5.85 6.18
N ALA A 578 -38.77 4.60 5.99
CA ALA A 578 -39.77 4.23 4.97
C ALA A 578 -41.09 5.04 5.06
N HIS A 579 -41.46 5.50 6.27
CA HIS A 579 -42.65 6.31 6.51
C HIS A 579 -42.33 7.67 7.13
N ASP A 580 -41.06 8.03 7.26
CA ASP A 580 -40.57 9.19 8.00
C ASP A 580 -39.68 10.11 7.14
N GLU A 581 -40.00 10.26 5.84
CA GLU A 581 -39.19 11.06 4.91
C GLU A 581 -39.03 12.52 5.39
N MET A 582 -40.04 13.10 6.03
CA MET A 582 -39.94 14.46 6.59
C MET A 582 -38.91 14.54 7.71
N LEU A 583 -38.83 13.52 8.56
CA LEU A 583 -37.79 13.42 9.59
C LEU A 583 -36.40 13.25 8.95
N ARG A 584 -36.28 12.38 7.96
CA ARG A 584 -35.05 12.17 7.22
C ARG A 584 -34.53 13.49 6.61
N GLN A 585 -35.41 14.26 5.96
CA GLN A 585 -35.04 15.56 5.39
C GLN A 585 -34.66 16.60 6.44
N ARG A 586 -35.25 16.57 7.61
CA ARG A 586 -34.85 17.45 8.74
C ARG A 586 -33.45 17.10 9.24
N LEU A 587 -33.14 15.82 9.42
CA LEU A 587 -31.79 15.34 9.84
C LEU A 587 -30.74 15.73 8.82
N LEU A 588 -31.05 15.60 7.52
CA LEU A 588 -30.11 15.92 6.44
C LEU A 588 -29.86 17.41 6.26
N ASN A 589 -30.93 18.25 6.33
CA ASN A 589 -30.88 19.61 5.82
C ASN A 589 -31.15 20.72 6.86
N LYS A 590 -31.48 20.39 8.11
CA LYS A 590 -31.85 21.37 9.14
C LYS A 590 -30.94 21.35 10.37
N VAL A 591 -29.83 20.63 10.27
CA VAL A 591 -28.78 20.59 11.28
C VAL A 591 -27.45 20.86 10.56
N ASP A 592 -26.60 21.60 11.23
CA ASP A 592 -25.27 21.92 10.74
C ASP A 592 -24.46 20.63 10.46
N LYS A 593 -23.51 20.72 9.53
CA LYS A 593 -22.72 19.56 9.05
C LYS A 593 -21.22 19.84 9.19
N TYR A 594 -20.49 18.75 9.45
CA TYR A 594 -19.03 18.71 9.54
C TYR A 594 -18.37 19.26 8.25
N GLY A 595 -17.27 19.99 8.42
CA GLY A 595 -16.48 20.50 7.31
C GLY A 595 -17.07 21.73 6.62
N ASN A 596 -18.06 22.40 7.22
CA ASN A 596 -18.66 23.64 6.72
C ASN A 596 -18.30 24.87 7.58
N ASP A 597 -17.16 24.83 8.28
CA ASP A 597 -16.70 25.90 9.17
C ASP A 597 -17.72 26.18 10.31
N VAL A 598 -18.31 25.12 10.83
CA VAL A 598 -19.23 25.16 11.98
C VAL A 598 -18.56 24.51 13.19
N GLU A 599 -17.89 25.31 13.99
CA GLU A 599 -16.99 24.89 15.06
C GLU A 599 -17.55 23.80 15.98
N TRP A 600 -18.80 23.93 16.43
CA TRP A 600 -19.37 22.96 17.37
C TRP A 600 -19.55 21.56 16.76
N VAL A 601 -19.78 21.45 15.45
CA VAL A 601 -19.88 20.17 14.73
C VAL A 601 -18.49 19.62 14.45
N ASP A 602 -17.58 20.47 14.02
CA ASP A 602 -16.19 20.10 13.74
C ASP A 602 -15.50 19.59 15.02
N MET A 603 -15.81 20.21 16.17
CA MET A 603 -15.34 19.76 17.49
C MET A 603 -15.88 18.41 17.92
N LEU A 604 -17.09 17.97 17.48
CA LEU A 604 -17.55 16.60 17.70
C LEU A 604 -16.66 15.58 16.98
N GLY A 605 -16.30 15.87 15.74
CA GLY A 605 -15.37 15.03 14.98
C GLY A 605 -13.99 14.98 15.65
N ALA A 606 -13.44 16.14 16.03
CA ALA A 606 -12.15 16.23 16.71
C ALA A 606 -12.15 15.51 18.07
N LYS A 607 -13.22 15.65 18.87
CA LYS A 607 -13.36 14.95 20.14
C LYS A 607 -13.21 13.42 20.00
N TRP A 608 -13.95 12.83 19.08
CA TRP A 608 -13.95 11.38 18.92
C TRP A 608 -12.71 10.86 18.18
N ALA A 609 -12.11 11.66 17.30
CA ALA A 609 -10.80 11.36 16.74
C ALA A 609 -9.72 11.33 17.85
N SER A 610 -9.68 12.37 18.70
CA SER A 610 -8.73 12.43 19.81
C SER A 610 -8.97 11.36 20.88
N ALA A 611 -10.22 11.07 21.22
CA ALA A 611 -10.57 10.02 22.18
C ALA A 611 -10.11 8.64 21.70
N PHE A 612 -10.15 8.37 20.39
CA PHE A 612 -9.63 7.14 19.81
C PHE A 612 -8.10 7.06 19.93
N GLN A 613 -7.38 8.17 19.79
CA GLN A 613 -5.92 8.23 19.91
C GLN A 613 -5.42 8.14 21.36
N ILE A 614 -5.97 8.95 22.26
CA ILE A 614 -5.41 9.21 23.61
C ILE A 614 -5.57 8.02 24.56
N GLY A 615 -6.64 7.27 24.49
CA GLY A 615 -6.90 6.17 25.43
C GLY A 615 -6.34 4.82 25.03
N ARG A 616 -5.72 4.69 23.84
CA ARG A 616 -5.75 3.41 23.13
C ARG A 616 -4.49 3.12 22.32
N ALA A 617 -3.57 4.08 22.27
CA ALA A 617 -2.26 3.95 21.60
C ALA A 617 -1.17 3.30 22.49
N HIS A 618 -1.49 2.87 23.70
CA HIS A 618 -0.58 2.18 24.60
C HIS A 618 -0.76 0.66 24.51
N VAL A 619 -0.43 0.14 23.34
CA VAL A 619 -0.30 -1.32 23.19
C VAL A 619 1.11 -1.63 22.72
#